data_dd3072e960b83367155e5e65b381989c
#
_entry.id   dd3072e960b83367155e5e65b381989c
#
_cell.length_a   1.000
_cell.length_b   1.000
_cell.length_c   1.000
_cell.angle_alpha   90.00
_cell.angle_beta   90.00
_cell.angle_gamma   90.00
#
_symmetry.space_group_name_H-M   'P 1'
#
loop_
_entity.id
_entity.type
_entity.pdbx_description
1 polymer ?
#
loop_
_entity_poly.entity_id
_entity_poly.type
_entity_poly.pdbx_seq_one_letter_code
_entity_poly.pdbx_strand_id
1 'polypeptide(L)'
;MTFIDLESGDVFGVRCPDYVDYSKLANISDAEELSKNVIEGVMQVAMYDKYIFVLYNHNTRYEDLYQDKTVNTTIRIFTWDGRYTAQLVPDAPITNIAIWILFFYERNLYYL
;
A
#
# COMPACT_ATOMS: atom_id res chain seq x y z
N MET A 1 8.44 -2.16 -1.08
CA MET A 1 7.62 -3.39 -0.89
C MET A 1 8.41 -4.60 -1.36
N THR A 2 8.32 -5.69 -0.65
CA THR A 2 9.09 -6.90 -0.95
C THR A 2 8.16 -8.00 -1.46
N PHE A 3 8.58 -8.67 -2.52
CA PHE A 3 7.87 -9.79 -3.12
C PHE A 3 8.70 -11.06 -2.96
N ILE A 4 8.03 -12.18 -2.73
CA ILE A 4 8.65 -13.50 -2.64
C ILE A 4 7.94 -14.41 -3.64
N ASP A 5 8.72 -15.00 -4.55
CA ASP A 5 8.21 -16.02 -5.46
C ASP A 5 8.20 -17.36 -4.70
N LEU A 6 7.01 -17.91 -4.49
CA LEU A 6 6.86 -19.14 -3.71
C LEU A 6 7.37 -20.38 -4.42
N GLU A 7 7.48 -20.36 -5.75
CA GLU A 7 7.98 -21.50 -6.51
C GLU A 7 9.52 -21.51 -6.55
N SER A 8 10.13 -20.38 -6.87
CA SER A 8 11.58 -20.26 -6.98
C SER A 8 12.26 -19.91 -5.67
N GLY A 9 11.52 -19.31 -4.73
CA GLY A 9 12.10 -18.75 -3.51
C GLY A 9 12.78 -17.39 -3.72
N ASP A 10 12.72 -16.84 -4.91
CA ASP A 10 13.33 -15.54 -5.18
C ASP A 10 12.65 -14.42 -4.41
N VAL A 11 13.46 -13.48 -3.92
CA VAL A 11 13.01 -12.33 -3.16
C VAL A 11 13.49 -11.07 -3.88
N PHE A 12 12.57 -10.14 -4.13
CA PHE A 12 12.91 -8.88 -4.76
C PHE A 12 12.12 -7.73 -4.17
N GLY A 13 12.74 -6.53 -4.17
CA GLY A 13 12.11 -5.32 -3.68
C GLY A 13 11.61 -4.45 -4.83
N VAL A 14 10.50 -3.76 -4.60
CA VAL A 14 9.96 -2.78 -5.54
C VAL A 14 9.90 -1.42 -4.86
N ARG A 15 10.50 -0.41 -5.48
CA ARG A 15 10.43 0.97 -5.02
C ARG A 15 9.33 1.70 -5.78
N CYS A 16 8.40 2.26 -5.02
CA CYS A 16 7.39 3.16 -5.57
C CYS A 16 7.97 4.58 -5.72
N PRO A 17 7.31 5.47 -6.48
CA PRO A 17 7.81 6.83 -6.70
C PRO A 17 8.07 7.64 -5.42
N ASP A 18 7.36 7.33 -4.35
CA ASP A 18 7.50 7.99 -3.05
C ASP A 18 8.25 7.13 -2.03
N TYR A 19 9.19 6.32 -2.49
CA TYR A 19 10.03 5.51 -1.60
C TYR A 19 10.71 6.36 -0.54
N VAL A 20 10.62 5.91 0.71
CA VAL A 20 11.27 6.57 1.87
C VAL A 20 12.40 5.68 2.36
N ASP A 21 13.57 6.29 2.51
CA ASP A 21 14.74 5.62 3.09
C ASP A 21 14.72 5.77 4.61
N TYR A 22 14.37 4.69 5.32
CA TYR A 22 14.28 4.68 6.77
C TYR A 22 15.63 4.46 7.47
N SER A 23 16.72 4.23 6.75
CA SER A 23 18.03 4.01 7.36
C SER A 23 18.50 5.19 8.21
N LYS A 24 18.09 6.41 7.84
CA LYS A 24 18.43 7.63 8.56
C LYS A 24 17.71 7.78 9.91
N LEU A 25 16.70 6.96 10.18
CA LEU A 25 15.89 7.02 11.40
C LEU A 25 16.49 6.21 12.55
N ALA A 26 17.55 5.47 12.31
CA ALA A 26 18.15 4.59 13.30
C ALA A 26 18.67 5.31 14.56
N ASN A 27 18.97 6.60 14.45
CA ASN A 27 19.49 7.42 15.55
C ASN A 27 18.41 8.15 16.35
N ILE A 28 17.14 8.02 15.97
CA ILE A 28 16.03 8.66 16.67
C ILE A 28 15.53 7.71 17.76
N SER A 29 15.69 8.10 19.02
CA SER A 29 15.29 7.27 20.17
C SER A 29 13.93 7.67 20.74
N ASP A 30 13.44 8.88 20.49
CA ASP A 30 12.13 9.33 20.94
C ASP A 30 11.04 8.78 20.03
N ALA A 31 10.09 8.02 20.60
CA ALA A 31 9.03 7.38 19.84
C ALA A 31 8.10 8.37 19.14
N GLU A 32 7.79 9.50 19.77
CA GLU A 32 6.96 10.54 19.15
C GLU A 32 7.67 11.17 17.95
N GLU A 33 8.94 11.53 18.11
CA GLU A 33 9.73 12.10 17.02
C GLU A 33 9.89 11.10 15.88
N LEU A 34 10.14 9.84 16.20
CA LEU A 34 10.23 8.77 15.20
C LEU A 34 8.92 8.65 14.42
N SER A 35 7.78 8.70 15.10
CA SER A 35 6.47 8.56 14.47
C SER A 35 6.15 9.65 13.45
N LYS A 36 6.73 10.84 13.59
CA LYS A 36 6.59 11.94 12.62
C LYS A 36 7.27 11.66 11.29
N ASN A 37 8.19 10.72 11.26
CA ASN A 37 9.02 10.40 10.10
C ASN A 37 8.68 9.04 9.49
N VAL A 38 7.74 8.30 10.06
CA VAL A 38 7.33 6.98 9.58
C VAL A 38 5.98 7.07 8.90
N ILE A 39 5.92 6.68 7.63
CA ILE A 39 4.67 6.57 6.89
C ILE A 39 3.99 5.25 7.28
N GLU A 40 2.67 5.27 7.49
CA GLU A 40 1.90 4.07 7.81
C GLU A 40 2.04 2.99 6.74
N GLY A 41 1.96 3.37 5.48
CA GLY A 41 2.31 2.49 4.38
C GLY A 41 1.23 1.47 4.06
N VAL A 42 1.65 0.22 3.84
CA VAL A 42 0.77 -0.87 3.40
C VAL A 42 -0.21 -1.24 4.51
N MET A 43 -1.50 -1.07 4.25
CA MET A 43 -2.57 -1.45 5.17
C MET A 43 -3.14 -2.83 4.82
N GLN A 44 -3.36 -3.08 3.54
CA GLN A 44 -3.94 -4.32 3.04
C GLN A 44 -3.40 -4.67 1.68
N VAL A 45 -3.44 -5.95 1.36
CA VAL A 45 -3.09 -6.48 0.05
C VAL A 45 -4.20 -7.42 -0.40
N ALA A 46 -4.66 -7.25 -1.62
CA ALA A 46 -5.59 -8.16 -2.27
C ALA A 46 -5.01 -8.57 -3.62
N MET A 47 -5.23 -9.81 -4.01
CA MET A 47 -4.72 -10.35 -5.26
C MET A 47 -5.88 -10.86 -6.11
N TYR A 48 -5.86 -10.50 -7.36
CA TYR A 48 -6.88 -10.98 -8.30
C TYR A 48 -6.28 -11.06 -9.71
N ASP A 49 -6.51 -12.20 -10.36
CA ASP A 49 -5.94 -12.52 -11.67
C ASP A 49 -4.41 -12.37 -11.62
N LYS A 50 -3.83 -11.57 -12.46
CA LYS A 50 -2.37 -11.32 -12.51
C LYS A 50 -1.94 -10.02 -11.84
N TYR A 51 -2.79 -9.46 -11.00
CA TYR A 51 -2.54 -8.19 -10.34
C TYR A 51 -2.53 -8.31 -8.83
N ILE A 52 -1.75 -7.43 -8.22
CA ILE A 52 -1.68 -7.26 -6.77
C ILE A 52 -2.13 -5.82 -6.47
N PHE A 53 -3.15 -5.70 -5.63
CA PHE A 53 -3.72 -4.43 -5.21
C PHE A 53 -3.27 -4.14 -3.78
N VAL A 54 -2.65 -2.99 -3.58
CA VAL A 54 -2.10 -2.60 -2.28
C VAL A 54 -2.80 -1.34 -1.81
N LEU A 55 -3.51 -1.43 -0.70
CA LEU A 55 -4.07 -0.27 -0.02
C LEU A 55 -2.96 0.38 0.79
N TYR A 56 -2.64 1.61 0.46
CA TYR A 56 -1.50 2.32 1.03
C TYR A 56 -1.96 3.61 1.70
N ASN A 57 -1.60 3.79 2.97
CA ASN A 57 -1.89 5.00 3.74
C ASN A 57 -0.68 5.93 3.72
N HIS A 58 -0.86 7.12 3.20
CA HIS A 58 0.18 8.14 3.06
C HIS A 58 0.40 8.97 4.34
N ASN A 59 -0.44 8.79 5.35
CA ASN A 59 -0.26 9.47 6.63
C ASN A 59 0.99 8.97 7.34
N THR A 60 1.60 9.84 8.13
CA THR A 60 2.60 9.40 9.11
C THR A 60 1.91 8.72 10.29
N ARG A 61 2.66 7.89 10.98
CA ARG A 61 2.18 7.27 12.22
C ARG A 61 1.78 8.32 13.26
N TYR A 62 2.49 9.44 13.30
CA TYR A 62 2.16 10.56 14.18
C TYR A 62 0.78 11.14 13.88
N GLU A 63 0.46 11.33 12.60
CA GLU A 63 -0.84 11.85 12.19
C GLU A 63 -1.98 10.92 12.61
N ASP A 64 -1.78 9.61 12.48
CA ASP A 64 -2.80 8.62 12.84
C ASP A 64 -2.96 8.47 14.36
N LEU A 65 -1.86 8.46 15.11
CA LEU A 65 -1.89 8.18 16.57
C LEU A 65 -2.18 9.40 17.43
N TYR A 66 -1.66 10.57 17.03
CA TYR A 66 -1.70 11.77 17.87
C TYR A 66 -2.61 12.86 17.32
N GLN A 67 -2.86 12.88 16.04
CA GLN A 67 -3.68 13.92 15.40
C GLN A 67 -5.04 13.42 14.94
N ASP A 68 -5.29 12.13 15.06
CA ASP A 68 -6.54 11.48 14.65
C ASP A 68 -6.99 11.92 13.24
N LYS A 69 -6.03 12.01 12.33
CA LYS A 69 -6.32 12.39 10.96
C LYS A 69 -7.07 11.28 10.23
N THR A 70 -7.98 11.70 9.37
CA THR A 70 -8.61 10.78 8.42
C THR A 70 -7.54 10.11 7.54
N VAL A 71 -7.66 8.81 7.32
CA VAL A 71 -6.71 8.07 6.47
C VAL A 71 -6.64 8.71 5.09
N ASN A 72 -5.43 8.76 4.56
CA ASN A 72 -5.14 9.25 3.21
C ASN A 72 -4.64 8.08 2.38
N THR A 73 -5.57 7.35 1.77
CA THR A 73 -5.27 6.09 1.13
C THR A 73 -5.37 6.15 -0.38
N THR A 74 -4.50 5.39 -1.03
CA THR A 74 -4.55 5.10 -2.45
C THR A 74 -4.45 3.60 -2.66
N ILE A 75 -4.83 3.12 -3.83
CA ILE A 75 -4.65 1.73 -4.22
C ILE A 75 -3.55 1.68 -5.27
N ARG A 76 -2.45 1.01 -4.94
CA ARG A 76 -1.34 0.77 -5.87
C ARG A 76 -1.50 -0.59 -6.50
N ILE A 77 -1.32 -0.66 -7.80
CA ILE A 77 -1.51 -1.87 -8.58
C ILE A 77 -0.16 -2.33 -9.12
N PHE A 78 0.18 -3.58 -8.84
CA PHE A 78 1.39 -4.24 -9.33
C PHE A 78 1.01 -5.48 -10.13
N THR A 79 1.87 -5.89 -11.06
CA THR A 79 1.80 -7.20 -11.66
C THR A 79 2.42 -8.24 -10.74
N TRP A 80 2.18 -9.54 -11.00
CA TRP A 80 2.74 -10.63 -10.19
C TRP A 80 4.27 -10.63 -10.15
N ASP A 81 4.92 -10.09 -11.17
CA ASP A 81 6.38 -9.96 -11.21
C ASP A 81 6.89 -8.69 -10.50
N GLY A 82 5.99 -7.98 -9.81
CA GLY A 82 6.35 -6.83 -8.99
C GLY A 82 6.45 -5.51 -9.74
N ARG A 83 6.00 -5.44 -10.99
CA ARG A 83 6.05 -4.19 -11.75
C ARG A 83 4.91 -3.25 -11.31
N TYR A 84 5.26 -2.04 -10.92
CA TYR A 84 4.29 -0.98 -10.62
C TYR A 84 3.55 -0.59 -11.90
N THR A 85 2.23 -0.68 -11.87
CA THR A 85 1.40 -0.47 -13.06
C THR A 85 0.61 0.82 -13.00
N ALA A 86 -0.07 1.07 -11.88
CA ALA A 86 -0.96 2.22 -11.73
C ALA A 86 -1.26 2.50 -10.28
N GLN A 87 -1.81 3.70 -10.04
CA GLN A 87 -2.33 4.08 -8.74
C GLN A 87 -3.74 4.62 -8.91
N LEU A 88 -4.67 4.12 -8.11
CA LEU A 88 -6.02 4.63 -8.03
C LEU A 88 -6.14 5.55 -6.82
N VAL A 89 -6.65 6.76 -7.06
CA VAL A 89 -6.90 7.74 -6.00
C VAL A 89 -8.40 7.78 -5.77
N PRO A 90 -8.92 7.23 -4.65
CA PRO A 90 -10.36 7.25 -4.41
C PRO A 90 -10.88 8.65 -4.07
N ASP A 91 -12.15 8.89 -4.35
CA ASP A 91 -12.81 10.17 -4.05
C ASP A 91 -13.02 10.39 -2.55
N ALA A 92 -13.03 9.32 -1.79
CA ALA A 92 -13.21 9.35 -0.35
C ALA A 92 -12.21 8.40 0.31
N PRO A 93 -11.87 8.61 1.59
CA PRO A 93 -10.98 7.70 2.32
C PRO A 93 -11.53 6.29 2.37
N ILE A 94 -10.69 5.30 2.05
CA ILE A 94 -11.03 3.89 2.18
C ILE A 94 -10.07 3.23 3.17
N THR A 95 -10.59 2.32 3.98
CA THR A 95 -9.83 1.62 5.01
C THR A 95 -9.71 0.13 4.74
N ASN A 96 -10.37 -0.37 3.70
CA ASN A 96 -10.43 -1.79 3.41
C ASN A 96 -10.64 -2.04 1.91
N ILE A 97 -10.00 -3.07 1.40
CA ILE A 97 -10.26 -3.62 0.06
C ILE A 97 -10.48 -5.12 0.21
N ALA A 98 -11.34 -5.68 -0.64
CA ALA A 98 -11.64 -7.11 -0.60
C ALA A 98 -11.86 -7.65 -2.01
N ILE A 99 -11.55 -8.92 -2.19
CA ILE A 99 -11.65 -9.60 -3.49
C ILE A 99 -13.07 -9.52 -4.07
N TRP A 100 -14.10 -9.57 -3.21
CA TRP A 100 -15.48 -9.48 -3.69
C TRP A 100 -15.79 -8.15 -4.38
N ILE A 101 -15.15 -7.05 -3.97
CA ILE A 101 -15.29 -5.74 -4.65
C ILE A 101 -14.69 -5.82 -6.04
N LEU A 102 -13.52 -6.42 -6.19
CA LEU A 102 -12.87 -6.63 -7.48
C LEU A 102 -13.71 -7.54 -8.38
N PHE A 103 -14.27 -8.59 -7.83
CA PHE A 103 -15.18 -9.50 -8.54
C PHE A 103 -16.42 -8.76 -9.05
N PHE A 104 -17.03 -7.93 -8.21
CA PHE A 104 -18.18 -7.12 -8.59
C PHE A 104 -17.85 -6.16 -9.72
N TYR A 105 -16.71 -5.49 -9.64
CA TYR A 105 -16.23 -4.58 -10.68
C TYR A 105 -16.04 -5.31 -12.00
N GLU A 106 -15.37 -6.44 -11.99
CA GLU A 106 -15.17 -7.26 -13.18
C GLU A 106 -16.50 -7.72 -13.79
N ARG A 107 -17.44 -8.15 -12.96
CA ARG A 107 -18.77 -8.56 -13.39
C ARG A 107 -19.50 -7.43 -14.10
N ASN A 108 -19.38 -6.21 -13.63
CA ASN A 108 -19.98 -5.05 -14.26
C ASN A 108 -19.39 -4.76 -15.63
N LEU A 109 -18.11 -5.04 -15.84
CA LEU A 109 -17.48 -4.90 -17.15
C LEU A 109 -18.06 -5.86 -18.19
N TYR A 110 -18.54 -7.02 -17.79
CA TYR A 110 -19.16 -7.99 -18.69
C TYR A 110 -20.56 -7.55 -19.13
N TYR A 111 -21.22 -6.72 -18.38
CA TYR A 111 -22.60 -6.29 -18.65
C TYR A 111 -22.69 -4.90 -19.26
N LEU A 112 -21.58 -4.25 -19.40
CA LEU A 112 -21.51 -2.96 -20.10
C LEU A 112 -21.24 -3.15 -21.58
#